data_1ae276c27836c91a4e397a56c5d62986
#
_entry.id   1ae276c27836c91a4e397a56c5d62986
#
_cell.length_a   1.000
_cell.length_b   1.000
_cell.length_c   1.000
_cell.angle_alpha   90.00
_cell.angle_beta   90.00
_cell.angle_gamma   90.00
#
_symmetry.space_group_name_H-M   'P 1'
#
loop_
_entity.id
_entity.type
_entity.pdbx_description
1 polymer ?
#
loop_
_entity_poly.entity_id
_entity_poly.type
_entity_poly.pdbx_seq_one_letter_code
_entity_poly.pdbx_strand_id
1 'polypeptide(L)'
;MTFPNATLLRNAFSSIALPFALVVGLTGAIGFQSGLLPTRGNDGPVPETISIPAGRLEYRESGEFFRNGLAVDAPKVKILRQSLSIMKYQVSAESYDQCVLEGGCTRRDLPTSSRADLPVTGVSFDDAAMYARWLSDKTGEIWRLPSIEELAFAAGSKYPDDALGIDPDSKNPALRWLADYERETARKASRLPHPQPYGSFGENENGLADFGGNIWEWTSTCLRRVMLDRYSKPISEAESCGIYITAGKHSAPLSSFIREPKGGGCSVGAPPDNVGFRLVRDRRWYAPLLFAISGRPM
;
A
#
# COMPACT_ATOMS: atom_id res chain seq x y z
N MET A 1 -2.69 -35.43 -55.86
CA MET A 1 -2.99 -34.59 -54.70
C MET A 1 -1.98 -33.43 -54.69
N THR A 2 -2.38 -32.29 -55.20
CA THR A 2 -1.53 -31.10 -55.33
C THR A 2 -1.75 -30.18 -54.12
N PHE A 3 -0.66 -29.91 -53.38
CA PHE A 3 -0.69 -28.99 -52.25
C PHE A 3 -0.84 -27.55 -52.76
N PRO A 4 -1.67 -26.70 -52.11
CA PRO A 4 -1.81 -25.29 -52.52
C PRO A 4 -0.58 -24.50 -52.08
N ASN A 5 -0.17 -23.59 -52.96
CA ASN A 5 1.03 -22.75 -52.91
C ASN A 5 1.13 -21.88 -51.61
N ALA A 6 2.21 -22.08 -50.87
CA ALA A 6 2.58 -21.31 -49.68
C ALA A 6 2.83 -19.81 -49.93
N THR A 7 2.89 -19.34 -51.17
CA THR A 7 3.11 -17.96 -51.57
C THR A 7 1.86 -17.05 -51.42
N LEU A 8 0.65 -17.62 -51.47
CA LEU A 8 -0.58 -16.83 -51.32
C LEU A 8 -0.86 -16.41 -49.88
N LEU A 9 -0.43 -17.21 -48.88
CA LEU A 9 -0.60 -16.89 -47.47
C LEU A 9 0.35 -15.77 -47.00
N ARG A 10 1.56 -15.69 -47.57
CA ARG A 10 2.55 -14.66 -47.23
C ARG A 10 2.14 -13.25 -47.69
N ASN A 11 1.47 -13.11 -48.81
CA ASN A 11 1.02 -11.81 -49.34
C ASN A 11 -0.24 -11.30 -48.62
N ALA A 12 -1.11 -12.18 -48.13
CA ALA A 12 -2.29 -11.80 -47.37
C ALA A 12 -1.97 -11.20 -46.00
N PHE A 13 -0.98 -11.76 -45.28
CA PHE A 13 -0.53 -11.21 -43.98
C PHE A 13 0.16 -9.84 -44.11
N SER A 14 0.93 -9.64 -45.19
CA SER A 14 1.59 -8.34 -45.44
C SER A 14 0.60 -7.24 -45.80
N SER A 15 -0.50 -7.58 -46.50
CA SER A 15 -1.50 -6.59 -46.94
C SER A 15 -2.41 -6.11 -45.82
N ILE A 16 -2.57 -6.84 -44.72
CA ILE A 16 -3.42 -6.46 -43.59
C ILE A 16 -2.61 -5.83 -42.44
N ALA A 17 -1.38 -6.33 -42.21
CA ALA A 17 -0.55 -5.83 -41.12
C ALA A 17 -0.04 -4.39 -41.32
N LEU A 18 0.28 -4.01 -42.59
CA LEU A 18 0.76 -2.65 -42.90
C LEU A 18 -0.32 -1.57 -42.69
N PRO A 19 -1.56 -1.71 -43.19
CA PRO A 19 -2.58 -0.71 -42.92
C PRO A 19 -3.01 -0.64 -41.47
N PHE A 20 -2.98 -1.75 -40.73
CA PHE A 20 -3.28 -1.75 -39.31
C PHE A 20 -2.23 -1.00 -38.49
N ALA A 21 -0.93 -1.21 -38.76
CA ALA A 21 0.17 -0.49 -38.14
C ALA A 21 0.12 1.02 -38.46
N LEU A 22 -0.25 1.39 -39.69
CA LEU A 22 -0.42 2.80 -40.09
C LEU A 22 -1.62 3.46 -39.41
N VAL A 23 -2.75 2.77 -39.28
CA VAL A 23 -3.92 3.31 -38.57
C VAL A 23 -3.64 3.49 -37.07
N VAL A 24 -3.01 2.54 -36.43
CA VAL A 24 -2.61 2.65 -35.01
C VAL A 24 -1.56 3.75 -34.82
N GLY A 25 -0.61 3.89 -35.74
CA GLY A 25 0.40 4.96 -35.72
C GLY A 25 -0.21 6.35 -35.95
N LEU A 26 -1.15 6.49 -36.89
CA LEU A 26 -1.82 7.76 -37.15
C LEU A 26 -2.78 8.18 -36.03
N THR A 27 -3.53 7.24 -35.45
CA THR A 27 -4.42 7.54 -34.32
C THR A 27 -3.61 7.91 -33.06
N GLY A 28 -2.47 7.26 -32.83
CA GLY A 28 -1.54 7.63 -31.76
C GLY A 28 -0.92 9.02 -31.97
N ALA A 29 -0.51 9.36 -33.20
CA ALA A 29 0.06 10.67 -33.52
C ALA A 29 -0.98 11.79 -33.44
N ILE A 30 -2.21 11.55 -33.88
CA ILE A 30 -3.31 12.52 -33.78
C ILE A 30 -3.73 12.72 -32.34
N GLY A 31 -3.78 11.65 -31.52
CA GLY A 31 -4.04 11.74 -30.08
C GLY A 31 -2.99 12.55 -29.34
N PHE A 32 -1.73 12.43 -29.74
CA PHE A 32 -0.62 13.20 -29.16
C PHE A 32 -0.67 14.69 -29.58
N GLN A 33 -0.95 14.98 -30.85
CA GLN A 33 -1.04 16.36 -31.34
C GLN A 33 -2.31 17.09 -30.90
N SER A 34 -3.40 16.38 -30.64
CA SER A 34 -4.67 16.97 -30.19
C SER A 34 -4.73 17.20 -28.67
N GLY A 35 -3.69 16.88 -27.93
CA GLY A 35 -3.68 17.00 -26.46
C GLY A 35 -4.63 16.03 -25.74
N LEU A 36 -5.16 15.03 -26.46
CA LEU A 36 -6.02 13.99 -25.90
C LEU A 36 -5.24 12.95 -25.06
N LEU A 37 -3.90 12.86 -25.28
CA LEU A 37 -3.04 12.10 -24.40
C LEU A 37 -2.53 13.05 -23.31
N PRO A 38 -2.81 12.80 -22.03
CA PRO A 38 -2.33 13.63 -20.95
C PRO A 38 -0.79 13.62 -20.97
N THR A 39 -0.18 14.76 -21.27
CA THR A 39 1.24 14.97 -20.99
C THR A 39 1.38 15.05 -19.49
N ARG A 40 1.98 14.05 -18.84
CA ARG A 40 2.30 14.12 -17.42
C ARG A 40 3.25 15.29 -17.21
N GLY A 41 2.84 16.25 -16.39
CA GLY A 41 3.71 17.31 -15.92
C GLY A 41 4.90 16.72 -15.17
N ASN A 42 6.05 17.32 -15.35
CA ASN A 42 7.29 16.95 -14.64
C ASN A 42 7.76 18.13 -13.77
N ASP A 43 6.80 18.91 -13.25
CA ASP A 43 7.07 20.23 -12.67
C ASP A 43 7.08 20.22 -11.12
N GLY A 44 6.83 19.06 -10.50
CA GLY A 44 6.80 18.93 -9.04
C GLY A 44 8.10 18.35 -8.47
N PRO A 45 8.51 18.76 -7.24
CA PRO A 45 9.61 18.12 -6.55
C PRO A 45 9.26 16.65 -6.26
N VAL A 46 10.15 15.75 -6.69
CA VAL A 46 10.02 14.32 -6.41
C VAL A 46 10.40 14.10 -4.94
N PRO A 47 9.54 13.45 -4.14
CA PRO A 47 9.84 13.15 -2.75
C PRO A 47 11.11 12.31 -2.58
N GLU A 48 11.82 12.49 -1.47
CA GLU A 48 12.98 11.67 -1.13
C GLU A 48 12.58 10.21 -1.01
N THR A 49 13.27 9.33 -1.73
CA THR A 49 13.03 7.88 -1.72
C THR A 49 14.29 7.13 -1.34
N ILE A 50 14.09 5.99 -0.67
CA ILE A 50 15.11 4.96 -0.50
C ILE A 50 14.90 3.87 -1.55
N SER A 51 15.99 3.26 -1.98
CA SER A 51 15.97 2.11 -2.90
C SER A 51 16.49 0.89 -2.19
N ILE A 52 15.64 -0.11 -2.03
CA ILE A 52 15.95 -1.37 -1.36
C ILE A 52 16.20 -2.42 -2.45
N PRO A 53 17.37 -3.07 -2.47
CA PRO A 53 17.66 -4.10 -3.46
C PRO A 53 16.75 -5.32 -3.28
N ALA A 54 16.60 -6.14 -4.32
CA ALA A 54 15.88 -7.40 -4.23
C ALA A 54 16.47 -8.28 -3.13
N GLY A 55 15.62 -8.94 -2.36
CA GLY A 55 16.05 -9.69 -1.20
C GLY A 55 14.99 -10.65 -0.66
N ARG A 56 15.37 -11.35 0.41
CA ARG A 56 14.45 -12.22 1.15
C ARG A 56 13.73 -11.43 2.22
N LEU A 57 12.44 -11.70 2.36
CA LEU A 57 11.61 -11.20 3.45
C LEU A 57 11.06 -12.39 4.23
N GLU A 58 11.22 -12.36 5.54
CA GLU A 58 10.50 -13.22 6.46
C GLU A 58 9.64 -12.33 7.36
N TYR A 59 8.34 -12.52 7.31
CA TYR A 59 7.40 -11.71 8.08
C TYR A 59 6.16 -12.53 8.43
N ARG A 60 5.40 -12.06 9.40
CA ARG A 60 4.08 -12.63 9.71
C ARG A 60 3.04 -11.98 8.82
N GLU A 61 2.23 -12.80 8.14
CA GLU A 61 1.14 -12.31 7.31
C GLU A 61 0.15 -11.49 8.13
N SER A 62 -0.46 -10.52 7.48
CA SER A 62 -1.56 -9.74 8.07
C SER A 62 -2.90 -10.31 7.64
N GLY A 63 -3.91 -10.14 8.49
CA GLY A 63 -5.25 -10.65 8.27
C GLY A 63 -5.78 -11.46 9.46
N GLU A 64 -6.95 -12.02 9.29
CA GLU A 64 -7.61 -12.87 10.28
C GLU A 64 -7.44 -14.34 9.90
N PHE A 65 -6.82 -15.12 10.76
CA PHE A 65 -6.57 -16.53 10.54
C PHE A 65 -7.34 -17.36 11.56
N PHE A 66 -8.01 -18.41 11.07
CA PHE A 66 -8.85 -19.29 11.89
C PHE A 66 -8.49 -20.75 11.66
N ARG A 67 -8.50 -21.55 12.75
CA ARG A 67 -8.41 -23.01 12.70
C ARG A 67 -9.50 -23.60 13.59
N ASN A 68 -10.30 -24.52 13.03
CA ASN A 68 -11.46 -25.09 13.73
C ASN A 68 -12.44 -24.04 14.30
N GLY A 69 -12.60 -22.89 13.61
CA GLY A 69 -13.45 -21.79 14.07
C GLY A 69 -12.85 -20.89 15.14
N LEU A 70 -11.64 -21.18 15.62
CA LEU A 70 -10.93 -20.37 16.60
C LEU A 70 -9.86 -19.53 15.90
N ALA A 71 -9.74 -18.26 16.29
CA ALA A 71 -8.72 -17.37 15.77
C ALA A 71 -7.32 -17.83 16.24
N VAL A 72 -6.38 -17.88 15.29
CA VAL A 72 -4.98 -18.27 15.52
C VAL A 72 -4.04 -17.20 15.00
N ASP A 73 -2.79 -17.26 15.42
CA ASP A 73 -1.77 -16.38 14.85
C ASP A 73 -1.58 -16.65 13.35
N ALA A 74 -1.41 -15.56 12.58
CA ALA A 74 -1.06 -15.66 11.18
C ALA A 74 0.29 -16.40 11.00
N PRO A 75 0.50 -17.16 9.92
CA PRO A 75 1.75 -17.84 9.68
C PRO A 75 2.88 -16.85 9.37
N LYS A 76 4.12 -17.24 9.71
CA LYS A 76 5.31 -16.59 9.16
C LYS A 76 5.59 -17.16 7.78
N VAL A 77 5.82 -16.28 6.84
CA VAL A 77 6.13 -16.63 5.46
C VAL A 77 7.50 -16.10 5.05
N LYS A 78 8.14 -16.82 4.13
CA LYS A 78 9.42 -16.44 3.53
C LYS A 78 9.21 -16.23 2.04
N ILE A 79 9.42 -15.04 1.58
CA ILE A 79 9.23 -14.67 0.18
C ILE A 79 10.48 -13.97 -0.38
N LEU A 80 10.60 -14.00 -1.70
CA LEU A 80 11.57 -13.19 -2.43
C LEU A 80 10.87 -11.93 -2.93
N ARG A 81 11.43 -10.78 -2.57
CA ARG A 81 10.93 -9.48 -3.06
C ARG A 81 11.87 -8.91 -4.12
N GLN A 82 11.26 -8.28 -5.10
CA GLN A 82 11.99 -7.45 -6.07
C GLN A 82 12.47 -6.16 -5.39
N SER A 83 13.35 -5.43 -6.07
CA SER A 83 13.78 -4.12 -5.62
C SER A 83 12.59 -3.17 -5.43
N LEU A 84 12.65 -2.38 -4.37
CA LEU A 84 11.58 -1.47 -3.98
C LEU A 84 12.12 -0.04 -3.90
N SER A 85 11.35 0.91 -4.43
CA SER A 85 11.61 2.34 -4.23
C SER A 85 10.45 2.93 -3.46
N ILE A 86 10.71 3.38 -2.23
CA ILE A 86 9.68 3.85 -1.29
C ILE A 86 10.11 5.20 -0.69
N MET A 87 9.16 6.06 -0.37
CA MET A 87 9.43 7.31 0.35
C MET A 87 10.16 7.04 1.65
N LYS A 88 11.24 7.79 1.92
CA LYS A 88 11.98 7.71 3.17
C LYS A 88 11.13 8.08 4.37
N TYR A 89 10.38 9.17 4.25
CA TYR A 89 9.44 9.67 5.26
C TYR A 89 7.98 9.44 4.82
N GLN A 90 7.06 9.56 5.75
CA GLN A 90 5.65 9.67 5.45
C GLN A 90 5.38 10.97 4.64
N VAL A 91 4.24 11.06 3.98
CA VAL A 91 3.83 12.31 3.32
C VAL A 91 3.64 13.41 4.36
N SER A 92 4.20 14.59 4.12
CA SER A 92 4.10 15.72 5.04
C SER A 92 2.72 16.38 5.00
N ALA A 93 2.36 17.03 6.11
CA ALA A 93 1.17 17.85 6.19
C ALA A 93 1.17 18.96 5.12
N GLU A 94 2.31 19.63 4.92
CA GLU A 94 2.48 20.67 3.90
C GLU A 94 2.25 20.14 2.48
N SER A 95 2.87 19.00 2.13
CA SER A 95 2.72 18.41 0.79
C SER A 95 1.27 17.98 0.52
N TYR A 96 0.59 17.45 1.53
CA TYR A 96 -0.82 17.11 1.40
C TYR A 96 -1.70 18.36 1.23
N ASP A 97 -1.47 19.42 2.03
CA ASP A 97 -2.20 20.66 1.92
C ASP A 97 -1.97 21.36 0.56
N GLN A 98 -0.78 21.20 -0.04
CA GLN A 98 -0.54 21.63 -1.41
C GLN A 98 -1.45 20.89 -2.42
N CYS A 99 -1.61 19.56 -2.27
CA CYS A 99 -2.56 18.81 -3.08
C CYS A 99 -3.99 19.32 -2.94
N VAL A 100 -4.40 19.68 -1.71
CA VAL A 100 -5.73 20.28 -1.45
C VAL A 100 -5.88 21.63 -2.13
N LEU A 101 -4.87 22.49 -2.06
CA LEU A 101 -4.88 23.80 -2.72
C LEU A 101 -4.98 23.71 -4.24
N GLU A 102 -4.36 22.68 -4.83
CA GLU A 102 -4.42 22.41 -6.27
C GLU A 102 -5.69 21.64 -6.69
N GLY A 103 -6.59 21.33 -5.75
CA GLY A 103 -7.85 20.63 -6.03
C GLY A 103 -7.72 19.13 -6.29
N GLY A 104 -6.54 18.52 -6.04
CA GLY A 104 -6.28 17.08 -6.20
C GLY A 104 -6.71 16.23 -5.02
N CYS A 105 -6.82 16.83 -3.82
CA CYS A 105 -7.13 16.13 -2.58
C CYS A 105 -8.29 16.77 -1.83
N THR A 106 -8.95 15.96 -1.01
CA THR A 106 -9.99 16.42 -0.09
C THR A 106 -9.35 17.09 1.14
N ARG A 107 -9.99 18.15 1.65
CA ARG A 107 -9.53 18.84 2.86
C ARG A 107 -9.57 17.90 4.07
N ARG A 108 -8.55 17.99 4.93
CA ARG A 108 -8.51 17.27 6.20
C ARG A 108 -9.55 17.82 7.19
N ASP A 109 -10.12 16.94 8.01
CA ASP A 109 -11.11 17.34 9.01
C ASP A 109 -10.46 18.02 10.24
N LEU A 110 -9.23 17.63 10.55
CA LEU A 110 -8.47 18.17 11.68
C LEU A 110 -7.43 19.18 11.20
N PRO A 111 -7.46 20.43 11.68
CA PRO A 111 -6.42 21.42 11.40
C PRO A 111 -5.16 21.08 12.19
N THR A 112 -4.37 20.15 11.69
CA THR A 112 -2.99 19.97 12.12
C THR A 112 -2.12 21.02 11.44
N SER A 113 -1.01 21.38 12.10
CA SER A 113 -0.03 22.30 11.53
C SER A 113 0.38 21.89 10.13
N SER A 114 0.35 22.80 9.15
CA SER A 114 0.84 22.60 7.78
C SER A 114 2.37 22.68 7.73
N ARG A 115 3.06 21.84 8.53
CA ARG A 115 4.52 21.81 8.60
C ARG A 115 5.09 20.79 7.63
N ALA A 116 6.23 21.13 7.02
CA ALA A 116 6.96 20.25 6.09
C ALA A 116 7.60 19.04 6.77
N ASP A 117 7.88 19.14 8.05
CA ASP A 117 8.56 18.12 8.85
C ASP A 117 7.61 17.25 9.70
N LEU A 118 6.29 17.44 9.57
CA LEU A 118 5.29 16.62 10.25
C LEU A 118 4.55 15.72 9.25
N PRO A 119 4.34 14.44 9.56
CA PRO A 119 3.51 13.59 8.72
C PRO A 119 2.06 14.07 8.72
N VAL A 120 1.40 13.91 7.57
CA VAL A 120 -0.04 14.14 7.46
C VAL A 120 -0.80 13.11 8.27
N THR A 121 -1.85 13.56 8.97
CA THR A 121 -2.79 12.72 9.71
C THR A 121 -4.22 13.21 9.51
N GLY A 122 -5.20 12.42 9.91
CA GLY A 122 -6.61 12.76 9.68
C GLY A 122 -7.01 12.55 8.21
N VAL A 123 -6.41 11.56 7.56
CA VAL A 123 -6.64 11.19 6.17
C VAL A 123 -7.08 9.72 6.06
N SER A 124 -8.08 9.47 5.24
CA SER A 124 -8.58 8.13 4.94
C SER A 124 -7.70 7.43 3.91
N PHE A 125 -7.97 6.14 3.67
CA PHE A 125 -7.36 5.42 2.54
C PHE A 125 -7.69 6.09 1.21
N ASP A 126 -8.93 6.51 1.03
CA ASP A 126 -9.37 7.15 -0.20
C ASP A 126 -8.66 8.50 -0.42
N ASP A 127 -8.43 9.27 0.64
CA ASP A 127 -7.63 10.51 0.60
C ASP A 127 -6.17 10.23 0.22
N ALA A 128 -5.57 9.19 0.78
CA ALA A 128 -4.20 8.79 0.46
C ALA A 128 -4.07 8.32 -1.00
N ALA A 129 -5.08 7.61 -1.52
CA ALA A 129 -5.12 7.19 -2.92
C ALA A 129 -5.28 8.39 -3.88
N MET A 130 -6.08 9.40 -3.51
CA MET A 130 -6.19 10.65 -4.28
C MET A 130 -4.87 11.40 -4.31
N TYR A 131 -4.16 11.50 -3.19
CA TYR A 131 -2.85 12.12 -3.14
C TYR A 131 -1.84 11.38 -4.03
N ALA A 132 -1.82 10.03 -3.99
CA ALA A 132 -0.94 9.24 -4.83
C ALA A 132 -1.19 9.49 -6.33
N ARG A 133 -2.45 9.65 -6.72
CA ARG A 133 -2.83 10.02 -8.09
C ARG A 133 -2.35 11.42 -8.45
N TRP A 134 -2.65 12.43 -7.62
CA TRP A 134 -2.19 13.80 -7.83
C TRP A 134 -0.66 13.88 -7.96
N LEU A 135 0.07 13.21 -7.07
CA LEU A 135 1.53 13.20 -7.13
C LEU A 135 2.05 12.51 -8.40
N SER A 136 1.36 11.45 -8.85
CA SER A 136 1.70 10.77 -10.10
C SER A 136 1.52 11.67 -11.30
N ASP A 137 0.42 12.41 -11.37
CA ASP A 137 0.15 13.35 -12.44
C ASP A 137 1.14 14.54 -12.42
N LYS A 138 1.50 15.01 -11.21
CA LYS A 138 2.40 16.13 -11.00
C LYS A 138 3.86 15.82 -11.35
N THR A 139 4.32 14.62 -11.03
CA THR A 139 5.74 14.23 -11.20
C THR A 139 6.01 13.45 -12.47
N GLY A 140 4.98 12.97 -13.15
CA GLY A 140 5.12 12.06 -14.29
C GLY A 140 5.54 10.62 -13.91
N GLU A 141 5.74 10.35 -12.63
CA GLU A 141 6.10 9.04 -12.08
C GLU A 141 4.86 8.35 -11.52
N ILE A 142 4.84 7.03 -11.41
CA ILE A 142 3.71 6.33 -10.78
C ILE A 142 3.96 6.17 -9.29
N TRP A 143 3.11 6.78 -8.49
CA TRP A 143 3.10 6.66 -7.04
C TRP A 143 1.85 5.92 -6.57
N ARG A 144 2.01 5.01 -5.63
CA ARG A 144 0.92 4.23 -5.04
C ARG A 144 1.18 3.93 -3.57
N LEU A 145 0.14 3.54 -2.87
CA LEU A 145 0.29 2.99 -1.53
C LEU A 145 1.10 1.68 -1.58
N PRO A 146 1.97 1.42 -0.58
CA PRO A 146 2.66 0.14 -0.47
C PRO A 146 1.65 -0.98 -0.17
N SER A 147 1.92 -2.20 -0.62
CA SER A 147 1.30 -3.36 0.01
C SER A 147 1.89 -3.59 1.40
N ILE A 148 1.20 -4.38 2.23
CA ILE A 148 1.73 -4.72 3.56
C ILE A 148 3.07 -5.45 3.47
N GLU A 149 3.26 -6.29 2.45
CA GLU A 149 4.52 -6.98 2.19
C GLU A 149 5.66 -6.01 1.82
N GLU A 150 5.35 -5.00 0.99
CA GLU A 150 6.32 -3.98 0.60
C GLU A 150 6.72 -3.14 1.81
N LEU A 151 5.74 -2.79 2.64
CA LEU A 151 6.01 -2.03 3.85
C LEU A 151 6.80 -2.87 4.88
N ALA A 152 6.47 -4.17 5.03
CA ALA A 152 7.24 -5.08 5.86
C ALA A 152 8.68 -5.25 5.36
N PHE A 153 8.87 -5.36 4.04
CA PHE A 153 10.19 -5.44 3.42
C PHE A 153 11.01 -4.16 3.65
N ALA A 154 10.37 -3.00 3.52
CA ALA A 154 11.03 -1.73 3.78
C ALA A 154 11.34 -1.52 5.25
N ALA A 155 10.43 -1.90 6.14
CA ALA A 155 10.57 -1.75 7.58
C ALA A 155 11.61 -2.70 8.19
N GLY A 156 11.89 -3.83 7.53
CA GLY A 156 12.91 -4.78 7.99
C GLY A 156 12.76 -5.18 9.44
N SER A 157 13.80 -5.00 10.24
CA SER A 157 13.80 -5.34 11.67
C SER A 157 12.81 -4.53 12.52
N LYS A 158 12.35 -3.38 12.05
CA LYS A 158 11.31 -2.57 12.73
C LYS A 158 9.88 -3.07 12.45
N TYR A 159 9.68 -4.02 11.51
CA TYR A 159 8.35 -4.56 11.27
C TYR A 159 7.90 -5.45 12.44
N PRO A 160 6.71 -5.21 13.04
CA PRO A 160 6.30 -5.94 14.24
C PRO A 160 5.94 -7.40 13.93
N ASP A 161 6.29 -8.29 14.84
CA ASP A 161 5.72 -9.64 14.89
C ASP A 161 4.48 -9.61 15.78
N ASP A 162 3.31 -9.58 15.17
CA ASP A 162 2.03 -9.45 15.86
C ASP A 162 1.50 -10.77 16.47
N ALA A 163 2.34 -11.81 16.57
CA ALA A 163 1.94 -13.06 17.21
C ALA A 163 1.53 -12.84 18.68
N LEU A 164 0.48 -13.51 19.08
CA LEU A 164 0.07 -13.60 20.48
C LEU A 164 0.77 -14.74 21.21
N GLY A 165 1.37 -15.68 20.47
CA GLY A 165 2.09 -16.82 21.04
C GLY A 165 1.18 -17.86 21.68
N ILE A 166 -0.09 -17.87 21.30
CA ILE A 166 -1.07 -18.82 21.86
C ILE A 166 -0.94 -20.16 21.14
N ASP A 167 -1.01 -21.24 21.92
CA ASP A 167 -1.10 -22.59 21.35
C ASP A 167 -2.30 -22.68 20.37
N PRO A 168 -2.02 -22.92 19.09
CA PRO A 168 -3.05 -22.99 18.07
C PRO A 168 -4.01 -24.17 18.25
N ASP A 169 -3.67 -25.16 19.07
CA ASP A 169 -4.52 -26.32 19.40
C ASP A 169 -5.34 -26.10 20.67
N SER A 170 -5.14 -24.98 21.35
CA SER A 170 -5.95 -24.62 22.52
C SER A 170 -7.42 -24.40 22.11
N LYS A 171 -8.33 -25.07 22.84
CA LYS A 171 -9.77 -24.89 22.70
C LYS A 171 -10.31 -23.77 23.59
N ASN A 172 -9.45 -23.09 24.35
CA ASN A 172 -9.86 -22.02 25.26
C ASN A 172 -9.80 -20.64 24.56
N PRO A 173 -10.94 -20.06 24.15
CA PRO A 173 -10.97 -18.76 23.50
C PRO A 173 -10.52 -17.60 24.41
N ALA A 174 -10.58 -17.80 25.75
CA ALA A 174 -10.19 -16.78 26.70
C ALA A 174 -8.67 -16.48 26.70
N LEU A 175 -7.84 -17.45 26.30
CA LEU A 175 -6.41 -17.24 26.21
C LEU A 175 -6.05 -16.17 25.18
N ARG A 176 -6.73 -16.19 24.03
CA ARG A 176 -6.50 -15.17 22.99
C ARG A 176 -6.93 -13.79 23.48
N TRP A 177 -8.14 -13.71 24.04
CA TRP A 177 -8.63 -12.45 24.59
C TRP A 177 -7.73 -11.88 25.68
N LEU A 178 -7.22 -12.72 26.58
CA LEU A 178 -6.30 -12.30 27.63
C LEU A 178 -4.96 -11.78 27.06
N ALA A 179 -4.39 -12.50 26.12
CA ALA A 179 -3.13 -12.10 25.48
C ALA A 179 -3.31 -10.80 24.67
N ASP A 180 -4.42 -10.62 23.97
CA ASP A 180 -4.75 -9.35 23.30
C ASP A 180 -4.88 -8.21 24.31
N TYR A 181 -5.57 -8.44 25.44
CA TYR A 181 -5.75 -7.45 26.48
C TYR A 181 -4.41 -7.05 27.14
N GLU A 182 -3.55 -8.00 27.47
CA GLU A 182 -2.23 -7.76 28.04
C GLU A 182 -1.35 -6.96 27.08
N ARG A 183 -1.35 -7.33 25.81
CA ARG A 183 -0.63 -6.62 24.75
C ARG A 183 -1.11 -5.17 24.60
N GLU A 184 -2.41 -4.94 24.63
CA GLU A 184 -2.99 -3.61 24.52
C GLU A 184 -2.71 -2.73 25.75
N THR A 185 -2.75 -3.29 26.95
CA THR A 185 -2.38 -2.56 28.17
C THR A 185 -0.92 -2.12 28.16
N ALA A 186 -0.03 -2.97 27.69
CA ALA A 186 1.39 -2.62 27.51
C ALA A 186 1.58 -1.51 26.46
N ARG A 187 0.84 -1.52 25.37
CA ARG A 187 0.89 -0.50 24.31
C ARG A 187 0.34 0.87 24.75
N LYS A 188 -0.70 0.90 25.58
CA LYS A 188 -1.29 2.15 26.08
C LYS A 188 -0.31 3.00 26.88
N ALA A 189 0.63 2.38 27.56
CA ALA A 189 1.65 3.08 28.37
C ALA A 189 2.64 3.92 27.54
N SER A 190 2.75 3.68 26.23
CA SER A 190 3.71 4.33 25.32
C SER A 190 3.04 5.14 24.20
N ARG A 191 1.78 5.58 24.38
CA ARG A 191 1.06 6.34 23.35
C ARG A 191 1.58 7.76 23.22
N LEU A 192 1.76 8.18 21.97
CA LEU A 192 2.04 9.58 21.59
C LEU A 192 0.82 10.09 20.82
N PRO A 193 0.02 10.98 21.44
CA PRO A 193 -1.26 11.42 20.85
C PRO A 193 -1.09 12.32 19.65
N HIS A 194 0.10 12.86 19.43
CA HIS A 194 0.39 13.79 18.34
C HIS A 194 1.57 13.29 17.49
N PRO A 195 1.54 13.48 16.16
CA PRO A 195 2.67 13.16 15.31
C PRO A 195 3.88 14.00 15.69
N GLN A 196 5.07 13.39 15.57
CA GLN A 196 6.35 13.99 15.86
C GLN A 196 7.07 14.39 14.57
N PRO A 197 8.00 15.35 14.62
CA PRO A 197 8.81 15.73 13.47
C PRO A 197 9.59 14.55 12.89
N TYR A 198 9.88 14.62 11.59
CA TYR A 198 10.69 13.63 10.90
C TYR A 198 12.01 13.35 11.59
N GLY A 199 12.41 12.09 11.61
CA GLY A 199 13.62 11.62 12.26
C GLY A 199 13.49 11.34 13.75
N SER A 200 12.35 11.65 14.39
CA SER A 200 12.15 11.48 15.84
C SER A 200 12.28 10.03 16.30
N PHE A 201 12.05 9.06 15.41
CA PHE A 201 12.15 7.63 15.73
C PHE A 201 13.28 6.93 14.98
N GLY A 202 14.13 7.72 14.30
CA GLY A 202 15.30 7.23 13.57
C GLY A 202 14.98 6.36 12.37
N GLU A 203 16.04 5.87 11.74
CA GLU A 203 15.99 5.02 10.56
C GLU A 203 16.21 3.54 10.94
N ASN A 204 15.76 2.64 10.07
CA ASN A 204 16.13 1.23 10.14
C ASN A 204 17.35 0.94 9.23
N GLU A 205 17.72 -0.35 9.14
CA GLU A 205 18.84 -0.82 8.31
C GLU A 205 18.68 -0.53 6.81
N ASN A 206 17.47 -0.30 6.33
CA ASN A 206 17.16 0.05 4.94
C ASN A 206 17.10 1.57 4.70
N GLY A 207 17.28 2.39 5.75
CA GLY A 207 17.13 3.84 5.69
C GLY A 207 15.68 4.33 5.73
N LEU A 208 14.71 3.47 6.06
CA LEU A 208 13.33 3.87 6.25
C LEU A 208 13.19 4.60 7.59
N ALA A 209 12.70 5.84 7.56
CA ALA A 209 12.57 6.67 8.74
C ALA A 209 11.20 6.53 9.41
N ASP A 210 11.20 6.62 10.75
CA ASP A 210 10.05 6.79 11.64
C ASP A 210 8.98 5.69 11.61
N PHE A 211 9.24 4.55 10.94
CA PHE A 211 8.29 3.45 10.91
C PHE A 211 8.09 2.85 12.30
N GLY A 212 6.83 2.55 12.63
CA GLY A 212 6.42 1.90 13.90
C GLY A 212 6.47 2.82 15.12
N GLY A 213 7.01 4.03 15.01
CA GLY A 213 7.15 4.98 16.12
C GLY A 213 6.18 6.15 16.06
N ASN A 214 6.03 6.76 14.89
CA ASN A 214 5.33 8.04 14.73
C ASN A 214 3.83 7.86 14.51
N ILE A 215 3.46 7.51 13.30
CA ILE A 215 2.06 7.31 12.88
C ILE A 215 1.90 5.91 12.31
N TRP A 216 0.65 5.47 12.20
CA TRP A 216 0.33 4.29 11.40
C TRP A 216 0.16 4.67 9.95
N GLU A 217 0.42 3.72 9.06
CA GLU A 217 0.49 3.97 7.64
C GLU A 217 -0.49 3.10 6.87
N TRP A 218 -1.30 3.73 6.01
CA TRP A 218 -2.18 3.03 5.10
C TRP A 218 -1.39 2.16 4.13
N THR A 219 -1.89 0.95 3.91
CA THR A 219 -1.41 0.06 2.84
C THR A 219 -2.51 -0.25 1.84
N SER A 220 -2.14 -0.71 0.64
CA SER A 220 -3.10 -1.15 -0.38
C SER A 220 -3.64 -2.57 -0.15
N THR A 221 -3.24 -3.23 0.95
CA THR A 221 -3.65 -4.60 1.24
C THR A 221 -5.03 -4.63 1.89
N CYS A 222 -5.98 -5.32 1.24
CA CYS A 222 -7.32 -5.54 1.78
C CYS A 222 -7.30 -6.48 2.98
N LEU A 223 -8.30 -6.37 3.85
CA LEU A 223 -8.50 -7.34 4.92
C LEU A 223 -8.75 -8.72 4.33
N ARG A 224 -8.01 -9.69 4.80
CA ARG A 224 -8.08 -11.08 4.39
C ARG A 224 -8.49 -11.95 5.56
N ARG A 225 -9.45 -12.86 5.35
CA ARG A 225 -9.85 -13.90 6.31
C ARG A 225 -9.51 -15.26 5.74
N VAL A 226 -8.71 -16.03 6.47
CA VAL A 226 -8.18 -17.31 6.02
C VAL A 226 -8.57 -18.41 7.00
N MET A 227 -9.17 -19.47 6.49
CA MET A 227 -9.44 -20.69 7.24
C MET A 227 -8.31 -21.68 7.00
N LEU A 228 -7.74 -22.20 8.07
CA LEU A 228 -6.63 -23.15 8.03
C LEU A 228 -7.10 -24.56 8.40
N ASP A 229 -6.46 -25.56 7.78
CA ASP A 229 -6.57 -26.95 8.23
C ASP A 229 -5.70 -27.22 9.49
N ARG A 230 -5.70 -28.45 9.95
CA ARG A 230 -4.88 -28.90 11.10
C ARG A 230 -3.37 -28.78 10.86
N TYR A 231 -2.94 -28.68 9.61
CA TYR A 231 -1.54 -28.53 9.20
C TYR A 231 -1.16 -27.08 8.88
N SER A 232 -2.02 -26.12 9.27
CA SER A 232 -1.87 -24.68 8.98
C SER A 232 -1.84 -24.35 7.47
N LYS A 233 -2.48 -25.19 6.63
CA LYS A 233 -2.65 -24.88 5.21
C LYS A 233 -3.98 -24.20 4.97
N PRO A 234 -4.02 -23.16 4.12
CA PRO A 234 -5.29 -22.49 3.75
C PRO A 234 -6.25 -23.47 3.06
N ILE A 235 -7.51 -23.51 3.53
CA ILE A 235 -8.61 -24.27 2.94
C ILE A 235 -9.66 -23.37 2.32
N SER A 236 -9.79 -22.15 2.82
CA SER A 236 -10.60 -21.09 2.20
C SER A 236 -10.05 -19.73 2.55
N GLU A 237 -10.26 -18.78 1.66
CA GLU A 237 -9.84 -17.41 1.80
C GLU A 237 -10.94 -16.48 1.28
N ALA A 238 -11.19 -15.40 2.01
CA ALA A 238 -12.08 -14.32 1.60
C ALA A 238 -11.36 -12.98 1.80
N GLU A 239 -11.42 -12.13 0.80
CA GLU A 239 -10.86 -10.79 0.83
C GLU A 239 -11.98 -9.75 0.87
N SER A 240 -11.81 -8.73 1.69
CA SER A 240 -12.77 -7.64 1.87
C SER A 240 -12.08 -6.31 1.56
N CYS A 241 -12.10 -5.91 0.28
CA CYS A 241 -11.64 -4.58 -0.14
C CYS A 241 -12.70 -3.53 0.23
N GLY A 242 -12.23 -2.41 0.77
CA GLY A 242 -13.04 -1.42 1.52
C GLY A 242 -12.66 -1.40 3.00
N ILE A 243 -11.96 -2.47 3.47
CA ILE A 243 -11.23 -2.52 4.74
C ILE A 243 -9.78 -2.82 4.38
N TYR A 244 -8.89 -1.91 4.75
CA TYR A 244 -7.46 -2.01 4.42
C TYR A 244 -6.62 -2.17 5.67
N ILE A 245 -5.49 -2.85 5.53
CA ILE A 245 -4.56 -3.02 6.63
C ILE A 245 -3.74 -1.73 6.79
N THR A 246 -3.69 -1.20 7.99
CA THR A 246 -2.73 -0.18 8.40
C THR A 246 -1.62 -0.83 9.20
N ALA A 247 -0.41 -0.30 9.10
CA ALA A 247 0.74 -0.82 9.82
C ALA A 247 1.49 0.28 10.57
N GLY A 248 2.00 -0.06 11.72
CA GLY A 248 2.77 0.82 12.59
C GLY A 248 3.39 0.03 13.73
N LYS A 249 3.02 0.30 14.98
CA LYS A 249 3.42 -0.51 16.14
C LYS A 249 2.85 -1.94 16.10
N HIS A 250 1.77 -2.13 15.37
CA HIS A 250 1.17 -3.41 14.97
C HIS A 250 0.34 -3.18 13.71
N SER A 251 -0.25 -4.22 13.14
CA SER A 251 -1.16 -4.12 12.01
C SER A 251 -2.60 -4.08 12.48
N ALA A 252 -3.45 -3.27 11.84
CA ALA A 252 -4.88 -3.23 12.12
C ALA A 252 -5.71 -2.96 10.87
N PRO A 253 -6.88 -3.60 10.75
CA PRO A 253 -7.82 -3.32 9.69
C PRO A 253 -8.61 -2.04 10.00
N LEU A 254 -8.72 -1.14 9.03
CA LEU A 254 -9.55 0.05 9.08
C LEU A 254 -10.38 0.18 7.79
N SER A 255 -11.63 0.64 7.92
CA SER A 255 -12.44 0.94 6.74
C SER A 255 -11.86 2.12 5.95
N SER A 256 -11.98 2.07 4.61
CA SER A 256 -11.33 3.01 3.69
C SER A 256 -11.65 4.48 3.93
N PHE A 257 -12.81 4.78 4.47
CA PHE A 257 -13.29 6.14 4.72
C PHE A 257 -12.93 6.71 6.09
N ILE A 258 -12.31 5.91 6.97
CA ILE A 258 -11.94 6.36 8.33
C ILE A 258 -10.78 7.35 8.26
N ARG A 259 -10.99 8.54 8.84
CA ARG A 259 -9.99 9.60 8.99
C ARG A 259 -9.51 9.72 10.42
N GLU A 260 -10.41 9.49 11.39
CA GLU A 260 -10.12 9.49 12.83
C GLU A 260 -10.21 8.06 13.36
N PRO A 261 -9.10 7.34 13.48
CA PRO A 261 -9.12 5.94 13.83
C PRO A 261 -9.63 5.67 15.24
N LYS A 262 -9.54 6.64 16.16
CA LYS A 262 -10.07 6.52 17.53
C LYS A 262 -11.57 6.29 17.55
N GLY A 263 -12.31 6.87 16.59
CA GLY A 263 -13.76 6.69 16.43
C GLY A 263 -14.15 5.48 15.61
N GLY A 264 -13.20 4.88 14.86
CA GLY A 264 -13.48 3.87 13.85
C GLY A 264 -13.50 2.42 14.32
N GLY A 265 -13.15 2.15 15.57
CA GLY A 265 -13.17 0.81 16.14
C GLY A 265 -12.36 -0.23 15.37
N CYS A 266 -11.14 -0.54 15.81
CA CYS A 266 -10.48 -1.75 15.39
C CYS A 266 -11.20 -2.94 16.01
N SER A 267 -11.45 -4.00 15.24
CA SER A 267 -12.03 -5.24 15.73
C SER A 267 -11.12 -5.95 16.75
N VAL A 268 -9.85 -5.56 16.84
CA VAL A 268 -8.84 -6.12 17.75
C VAL A 268 -7.91 -5.01 18.22
N GLY A 269 -7.93 -4.70 19.50
CA GLY A 269 -6.98 -3.82 20.16
C GLY A 269 -7.33 -2.32 20.14
N ALA A 270 -6.45 -1.50 20.72
CA ALA A 270 -6.60 -0.07 20.72
C ALA A 270 -6.32 0.50 19.32
N PRO A 271 -7.22 1.36 18.80
CA PRO A 271 -6.98 2.00 17.51
C PRO A 271 -5.74 2.90 17.58
N PRO A 272 -5.06 3.14 16.44
CA PRO A 272 -3.96 4.08 16.38
C PRO A 272 -4.43 5.50 16.75
N ASP A 273 -3.53 6.28 17.34
CA ASP A 273 -3.82 7.69 17.62
C ASP A 273 -3.86 8.51 16.34
N ASN A 274 -3.03 8.16 15.39
CA ASN A 274 -2.85 8.90 14.15
C ASN A 274 -2.62 7.94 12.98
N VAL A 275 -3.28 8.18 11.86
CA VAL A 275 -3.08 7.45 10.60
C VAL A 275 -2.73 8.42 9.50
N GLY A 276 -1.70 8.11 8.76
CA GLY A 276 -1.26 8.78 7.55
C GLY A 276 -0.74 7.75 6.56
N PHE A 277 0.25 8.11 5.74
CA PHE A 277 0.76 7.18 4.71
C PHE A 277 2.12 7.62 4.15
N ARG A 278 2.80 6.69 3.50
CA ARG A 278 3.90 6.94 2.56
C ARG A 278 3.62 6.22 1.26
N LEU A 279 4.35 6.53 0.21
CA LEU A 279 4.12 5.97 -1.10
C LEU A 279 5.32 5.20 -1.63
N VAL A 280 5.05 4.23 -2.48
CA VAL A 280 6.00 3.52 -3.31
C VAL A 280 6.03 4.18 -4.68
N ARG A 281 7.23 4.39 -5.21
CA ARG A 281 7.44 4.73 -6.62
C ARG A 281 7.44 3.45 -7.43
N ASP A 282 6.38 3.26 -8.20
CA ASP A 282 6.21 2.06 -9.02
C ASP A 282 7.05 2.15 -10.29
N ARG A 283 8.13 1.38 -10.33
CA ARG A 283 9.06 1.31 -11.47
C ARG A 283 8.76 0.18 -12.45
N ARG A 284 7.64 -0.55 -12.28
CA ARG A 284 7.24 -1.60 -13.22
C ARG A 284 6.97 -0.96 -14.58
N TRP A 285 7.53 -1.53 -15.65
CA TRP A 285 7.42 -0.98 -17.00
C TRP A 285 5.97 -0.82 -17.49
N TYR A 286 5.05 -1.62 -16.97
CA TYR A 286 3.62 -1.59 -17.28
C TYR A 286 2.77 -0.73 -16.32
N ALA A 287 3.36 -0.16 -15.28
CA ALA A 287 2.64 0.68 -14.31
C ALA A 287 1.93 1.88 -14.96
N PRO A 288 2.52 2.59 -15.94
CA PRO A 288 1.83 3.67 -16.63
C PRO A 288 0.58 3.21 -17.39
N LEU A 289 0.60 2.00 -17.96
CA LEU A 289 -0.55 1.42 -18.66
C LEU A 289 -1.68 1.09 -17.68
N LEU A 290 -1.37 0.47 -16.56
CA LEU A 290 -2.35 0.17 -15.50
C LEU A 290 -2.98 1.46 -14.97
N PHE A 291 -2.17 2.47 -14.71
CA PHE A 291 -2.65 3.78 -14.28
C PHE A 291 -3.60 4.42 -15.29
N ALA A 292 -3.27 4.36 -16.59
CA ALA A 292 -4.09 4.92 -17.65
C ALA A 292 -5.46 4.22 -17.79
N ILE A 293 -5.49 2.90 -17.55
CA ILE A 293 -6.73 2.10 -17.67
C ILE A 293 -7.61 2.24 -16.42
N SER A 294 -7.01 2.17 -15.23
CA SER A 294 -7.76 2.16 -13.97
C SER A 294 -8.06 3.55 -13.43
N GLY A 295 -7.31 4.57 -13.90
CA GLY A 295 -7.35 5.91 -13.32
C GLY A 295 -6.90 5.95 -11.85
N ARG A 296 -6.34 4.84 -11.34
CA ARG A 296 -5.84 4.70 -9.96
C ARG A 296 -4.47 4.03 -10.00
N PRO A 297 -3.51 4.46 -9.17
CA PRO A 297 -2.28 3.74 -8.95
C PRO A 297 -2.60 2.43 -8.21
N MET A 298 -2.34 1.29 -8.85
CA MET A 298 -2.59 -0.05 -8.30
C MET A 298 -1.29 -0.70 -7.85
#